data_d234b56ff5b18ae7f1e9c30d5f05d2e0
#
_entry.id   d234b56ff5b18ae7f1e9c30d5f05d2e0
#
_cell.length_a   1.000
_cell.length_b   1.000
_cell.length_c   1.000
_cell.angle_alpha   90.00
_cell.angle_beta   90.00
_cell.angle_gamma   90.00
#
_symmetry.space_group_name_H-M   'P 1'
#
loop_
_entity.id
_entity.type
_entity.pdbx_description
1 polymer ?
#
loop_
_entity_poly.entity_id
_entity_poly.type
_entity_poly.pdbx_seq_one_letter_code
_entity_poly.pdbx_strand_id
1 'polypeptide(L)'
;MLEIRKEEFLSYLRVEKGSSEHTLRAYRCDLEQLSTYLEEDHDLCNPDPKEITLRHLRGFVANRYDQNSSASLARKISTLRSFWKFLERKRMVRKNPAALLSTPKVHQPLQNYLSVDEVIHLLEGHRSDDVLGIRDMAIWELGYGAGLRVSELVGLDLSQLDQKDRWVRTFGKGKKERIVPYGEKAQQALTRYLARRHELVDGDQSGGALFLSVRGKRLSTRDVRRRIKEQLIRAGLDTSITPHGLRHSFATHLLDSGADLRGIQELLGHENLSTTQRYTHVSIDRLMEVYDAAHPRAHRTTGQDSEPKERRRFSTSPTNPEE
;
A
#
# COMPACT_ATOMS: atom_id res chain seq x y z
N MET A 1 -0.08 -16.00 33.07
CA MET A 1 0.15 -17.04 32.02
C MET A 1 -0.11 -16.50 30.61
N LEU A 2 -1.09 -15.65 30.43
CA LEU A 2 -1.47 -15.04 29.13
C LEU A 2 -0.28 -14.32 28.44
N GLU A 3 0.52 -13.55 29.20
CA GLU A 3 1.68 -12.81 28.67
C GLU A 3 2.71 -13.74 27.97
N ILE A 4 3.04 -14.85 28.61
CA ILE A 4 3.97 -15.83 28.01
C ILE A 4 3.41 -16.35 26.68
N ARG A 5 2.11 -16.65 26.63
CA ARG A 5 1.47 -17.18 25.41
C ARG A 5 1.36 -16.12 24.30
N LYS A 6 1.23 -14.86 24.66
CA LYS A 6 1.28 -13.73 23.69
C LYS A 6 2.65 -13.68 23.02
N GLU A 7 3.73 -13.73 23.78
CA GLU A 7 5.09 -13.69 23.22
C GLU A 7 5.41 -14.94 22.37
N GLU A 8 4.99 -16.11 22.78
CA GLU A 8 5.12 -17.35 21.97
C GLU A 8 4.36 -17.23 20.64
N PHE A 9 3.15 -16.65 20.65
CA PHE A 9 2.36 -16.42 19.46
C PHE A 9 3.01 -15.39 18.53
N LEU A 10 3.53 -14.30 19.05
CA LEU A 10 4.21 -13.28 18.25
C LEU A 10 5.50 -13.81 17.64
N SER A 11 6.24 -14.64 18.39
CA SER A 11 7.42 -15.36 17.89
C SER A 11 7.03 -16.33 16.76
N TYR A 12 5.98 -17.11 16.94
CA TYR A 12 5.43 -18.00 15.93
C TYR A 12 5.06 -17.25 14.64
N LEU A 13 4.37 -16.10 14.77
CA LEU A 13 4.00 -15.26 13.62
C LEU A 13 5.23 -14.70 12.90
N ARG A 14 6.27 -14.32 13.65
CA ARG A 14 7.53 -13.81 13.09
C ARG A 14 8.29 -14.89 12.34
N VAL A 15 8.53 -16.03 12.99
CA VAL A 15 9.45 -17.06 12.49
C VAL A 15 8.76 -17.99 11.50
N GLU A 16 7.61 -18.57 11.86
CA GLU A 16 6.94 -19.58 11.04
C GLU A 16 6.01 -18.96 9.97
N LYS A 17 5.42 -17.79 10.24
CA LYS A 17 4.49 -17.14 9.30
C LYS A 17 5.09 -16.01 8.48
N GLY A 18 6.31 -15.57 8.79
CA GLY A 18 6.94 -14.46 8.09
C GLY A 18 6.13 -13.16 8.15
N SER A 19 5.37 -12.96 9.24
CA SER A 19 4.49 -11.79 9.38
C SER A 19 5.29 -10.50 9.45
N SER A 20 4.75 -9.44 8.84
CA SER A 20 5.42 -8.13 8.85
C SER A 20 5.47 -7.53 10.26
N GLU A 21 6.46 -6.69 10.54
CA GLU A 21 6.58 -5.97 11.81
C GLU A 21 5.34 -5.11 12.11
N HIS A 22 4.65 -4.60 11.09
CA HIS A 22 3.38 -3.90 11.27
C HIS A 22 2.27 -4.83 11.78
N THR A 23 2.18 -6.06 11.24
CA THR A 23 1.22 -7.07 11.70
C THR A 23 1.53 -7.47 13.14
N LEU A 24 2.80 -7.74 13.45
CA LEU A 24 3.24 -8.10 14.81
C LEU A 24 2.90 -7.00 15.82
N ARG A 25 3.19 -5.75 15.49
CA ARG A 25 2.86 -4.59 16.36
C ARG A 25 1.35 -4.44 16.54
N ALA A 26 0.56 -4.60 15.48
CA ALA A 26 -0.89 -4.50 15.57
C ALA A 26 -1.48 -5.61 16.45
N TYR A 27 -1.01 -6.85 16.27
CA TYR A 27 -1.47 -8.00 17.06
C TYR A 27 -1.03 -7.91 18.50
N ARG A 28 0.19 -7.46 18.78
CA ARG A 28 0.67 -7.18 20.13
C ARG A 28 -0.26 -6.17 20.84
N CYS A 29 -0.51 -5.03 20.22
CA CYS A 29 -1.37 -4.00 20.76
C CYS A 29 -2.81 -4.50 21.01
N ASP A 30 -3.37 -5.34 20.12
CA ASP A 30 -4.70 -5.90 20.31
C ASP A 30 -4.76 -6.86 21.51
N LEU A 31 -3.72 -7.69 21.70
CA LEU A 31 -3.62 -8.63 22.81
C LEU A 31 -3.29 -7.93 24.14
N GLU A 32 -2.50 -6.85 24.12
CA GLU A 32 -2.27 -5.99 25.30
C GLU A 32 -3.58 -5.35 25.75
N GLN A 33 -4.37 -4.81 24.82
CA GLN A 33 -5.68 -4.24 25.15
C GLN A 33 -6.66 -5.27 25.71
N LEU A 34 -6.58 -6.54 25.27
CA LEU A 34 -7.36 -7.62 25.88
C LEU A 34 -6.88 -7.89 27.30
N SER A 35 -5.57 -7.95 27.56
CA SER A 35 -5.03 -8.15 28.91
C SER A 35 -5.49 -7.07 29.88
N THR A 36 -5.38 -5.79 29.46
CA THR A 36 -5.87 -4.65 30.26
C THR A 36 -7.37 -4.77 30.57
N TYR A 37 -8.19 -5.11 29.56
CA TYR A 37 -9.64 -5.30 29.77
C TYR A 37 -9.95 -6.43 30.74
N LEU A 38 -9.24 -7.56 30.65
CA LEU A 38 -9.46 -8.70 31.58
C LEU A 38 -9.08 -8.34 33.04
N GLU A 39 -8.05 -7.54 33.22
CA GLU A 39 -7.62 -7.07 34.52
C GLU A 39 -8.57 -6.04 35.12
N GLU A 40 -8.96 -5.02 34.35
CA GLU A 40 -9.80 -3.91 34.83
C GLU A 40 -11.28 -4.28 35.03
N ASP A 41 -11.85 -5.05 34.09
CA ASP A 41 -13.31 -5.35 34.09
C ASP A 41 -13.66 -6.72 34.68
N HIS A 42 -12.66 -7.60 34.92
CA HIS A 42 -12.91 -8.97 35.36
C HIS A 42 -11.99 -9.45 36.52
N ASP A 43 -11.11 -8.59 37.03
CA ASP A 43 -10.09 -8.91 38.05
C ASP A 43 -9.18 -10.10 37.65
N LEU A 44 -9.02 -10.35 36.35
CA LEU A 44 -8.22 -11.44 35.83
C LEU A 44 -6.81 -10.94 35.45
N CYS A 45 -5.92 -10.90 36.45
CA CYS A 45 -4.53 -10.51 36.24
C CYS A 45 -3.74 -11.68 35.64
N ASN A 46 -3.31 -11.53 34.40
CA ASN A 46 -2.50 -12.52 33.63
C ASN A 46 -3.05 -13.98 33.69
N PRO A 47 -4.35 -14.21 33.35
CA PRO A 47 -5.03 -15.49 33.49
C PRO A 47 -4.42 -16.60 32.62
N ASP A 48 -4.78 -17.88 32.92
CA ASP A 48 -4.58 -18.96 31.95
C ASP A 48 -5.57 -18.74 30.77
N PRO A 49 -5.12 -18.85 29.52
CA PRO A 49 -6.02 -18.75 28.36
C PRO A 49 -7.24 -19.67 28.40
N LYS A 50 -7.20 -20.77 29.20
CA LYS A 50 -8.33 -21.70 29.42
C LYS A 50 -9.46 -21.07 30.21
N GLU A 51 -9.16 -20.09 31.06
CA GLU A 51 -10.11 -19.37 31.92
C GLU A 51 -10.87 -18.30 31.12
N ILE A 52 -10.32 -17.88 29.96
CA ILE A 52 -10.89 -16.85 29.12
C ILE A 52 -12.01 -17.46 28.26
N THR A 53 -13.23 -17.13 28.59
CA THR A 53 -14.44 -17.64 27.95
C THR A 53 -14.89 -16.76 26.78
N LEU A 54 -15.81 -17.27 25.95
CA LEU A 54 -16.49 -16.49 24.92
C LEU A 54 -17.16 -15.22 25.48
N ARG A 55 -17.67 -15.27 26.72
CA ARG A 55 -18.30 -14.11 27.40
C ARG A 55 -17.29 -12.98 27.58
N HIS A 56 -16.08 -13.30 28.08
CA HIS A 56 -15.01 -12.31 28.22
C HIS A 56 -14.62 -11.67 26.87
N LEU A 57 -14.49 -12.49 25.81
CA LEU A 57 -14.13 -11.99 24.50
C LEU A 57 -15.24 -11.15 23.84
N ARG A 58 -16.52 -11.49 24.05
CA ARG A 58 -17.66 -10.67 23.62
C ARG A 58 -17.70 -9.34 24.37
N GLY A 59 -17.48 -9.37 25.69
CA GLY A 59 -17.38 -8.15 26.51
C GLY A 59 -16.28 -7.23 26.03
N PHE A 60 -15.08 -7.75 25.77
CA PHE A 60 -13.97 -6.99 25.19
C PHE A 60 -14.34 -6.33 23.86
N VAL A 61 -14.97 -7.09 22.94
CA VAL A 61 -15.38 -6.55 21.64
C VAL A 61 -16.44 -5.47 21.81
N ALA A 62 -17.41 -5.65 22.72
CA ALA A 62 -18.45 -4.66 23.03
C ALA A 62 -17.85 -3.38 23.65
N ASN A 63 -16.94 -3.52 24.61
CA ASN A 63 -16.24 -2.39 25.25
C ASN A 63 -15.46 -1.52 24.22
N ARG A 64 -14.98 -2.12 23.13
CA ARG A 64 -14.24 -1.43 22.08
C ARG A 64 -15.11 -0.91 20.92
N TYR A 65 -16.41 -1.22 20.92
CA TYR A 65 -17.28 -0.92 19.79
C TYR A 65 -17.37 0.57 19.47
N ASP A 66 -17.59 1.41 20.48
CA ASP A 66 -17.75 2.85 20.31
C ASP A 66 -16.43 3.60 20.07
N GLN A 67 -15.31 2.98 20.43
CA GLN A 67 -13.98 3.58 20.33
C GLN A 67 -13.24 3.22 19.04
N ASN A 68 -13.74 2.27 18.25
CA ASN A 68 -13.05 1.74 17.09
C ASN A 68 -13.93 1.72 15.83
N SER A 69 -13.31 1.99 14.69
CA SER A 69 -13.98 1.75 13.41
C SER A 69 -14.28 0.25 13.21
N SER A 70 -15.31 -0.08 12.41
CA SER A 70 -15.65 -1.47 12.08
C SER A 70 -14.46 -2.27 11.52
N ALA A 71 -13.58 -1.63 10.74
CA ALA A 71 -12.36 -2.25 10.22
C ALA A 71 -11.35 -2.58 11.33
N SER A 72 -11.16 -1.67 12.30
CA SER A 72 -10.28 -1.90 13.46
C SER A 72 -10.83 -3.03 14.34
N LEU A 73 -12.14 -3.06 14.55
CA LEU A 73 -12.79 -4.11 15.34
C LEU A 73 -12.70 -5.48 14.65
N ALA A 74 -12.92 -5.53 13.33
CA ALA A 74 -12.74 -6.74 12.53
C ALA A 74 -11.30 -7.28 12.62
N ARG A 75 -10.29 -6.40 12.58
CA ARG A 75 -8.88 -6.77 12.78
C ARG A 75 -8.64 -7.35 14.18
N LYS A 76 -9.17 -6.71 15.22
CA LYS A 76 -9.05 -7.22 16.61
C LYS A 76 -9.65 -8.62 16.74
N ILE A 77 -10.83 -8.85 16.20
CA ILE A 77 -11.47 -10.19 16.18
C ILE A 77 -10.58 -11.20 15.42
N SER A 78 -10.00 -10.79 14.30
CA SER A 78 -9.05 -11.64 13.55
C SER A 78 -7.80 -11.97 14.37
N THR A 79 -7.25 -11.02 15.12
CA THR A 79 -6.14 -11.23 16.06
C THR A 79 -6.51 -12.27 17.11
N LEU A 80 -7.68 -12.11 17.77
CA LEU A 80 -8.16 -13.05 18.77
C LEU A 80 -8.33 -14.47 18.19
N ARG A 81 -9.00 -14.60 17.04
CA ARG A 81 -9.17 -15.90 16.36
C ARG A 81 -7.84 -16.55 16.04
N SER A 82 -6.88 -15.78 15.54
CA SER A 82 -5.54 -16.28 15.20
C SER A 82 -4.77 -16.74 16.45
N PHE A 83 -4.86 -15.97 17.54
CA PHE A 83 -4.21 -16.31 18.81
C PHE A 83 -4.77 -17.60 19.40
N TRP A 84 -6.09 -17.72 19.55
CA TRP A 84 -6.70 -18.95 20.08
C TRP A 84 -6.54 -20.15 19.16
N LYS A 85 -6.52 -19.95 17.83
CA LYS A 85 -6.18 -21.02 16.87
C LYS A 85 -4.73 -21.53 17.05
N PHE A 86 -3.80 -20.64 17.37
CA PHE A 86 -2.42 -21.02 17.70
C PHE A 86 -2.38 -21.85 18.98
N LEU A 87 -3.07 -21.42 20.06
CA LEU A 87 -3.14 -22.14 21.33
C LEU A 87 -3.80 -23.52 21.18
N GLU A 88 -4.87 -23.62 20.39
CA GLU A 88 -5.55 -24.88 20.09
C GLU A 88 -4.62 -25.85 19.34
N ARG A 89 -3.90 -25.37 18.33
CA ARG A 89 -2.91 -26.14 17.58
C ARG A 89 -1.78 -26.67 18.49
N LYS A 90 -1.36 -25.87 19.46
CA LYS A 90 -0.37 -26.25 20.49
C LYS A 90 -0.99 -27.10 21.62
N ARG A 91 -2.27 -27.46 21.54
CA ARG A 91 -3.01 -28.23 22.55
C ARG A 91 -3.05 -27.55 23.95
N MET A 92 -2.89 -26.25 24.00
CA MET A 92 -2.94 -25.45 25.23
C MET A 92 -4.37 -25.15 25.65
N VAL A 93 -5.30 -25.09 24.70
CA VAL A 93 -6.75 -24.99 24.92
C VAL A 93 -7.46 -26.09 24.14
N ARG A 94 -8.66 -26.52 24.61
CA ARG A 94 -9.42 -27.59 23.96
C ARG A 94 -10.21 -27.08 22.74
N LYS A 95 -10.67 -25.84 22.77
CA LYS A 95 -11.50 -25.19 21.74
C LYS A 95 -11.12 -23.74 21.62
N ASN A 96 -11.35 -23.17 20.44
CA ASN A 96 -11.13 -21.76 20.17
C ASN A 96 -12.41 -20.94 20.48
N PRO A 97 -12.53 -20.26 21.63
CA PRO A 97 -13.72 -19.47 21.96
C PRO A 97 -13.89 -18.26 21.02
N ALA A 98 -12.80 -17.72 20.45
CA ALA A 98 -12.86 -16.59 19.54
C ALA A 98 -13.47 -16.95 18.16
N ALA A 99 -13.55 -18.23 17.82
CA ALA A 99 -14.19 -18.65 16.56
C ALA A 99 -15.66 -18.24 16.48
N LEU A 100 -16.33 -18.17 17.64
CA LEU A 100 -17.75 -17.81 17.76
C LEU A 100 -18.03 -16.29 17.85
N LEU A 101 -17.00 -15.45 17.78
CA LEU A 101 -17.18 -13.99 17.69
C LEU A 101 -17.78 -13.62 16.34
N SER A 102 -18.73 -12.71 16.30
CA SER A 102 -19.28 -12.15 15.07
C SER A 102 -18.37 -11.01 14.59
N THR A 103 -18.00 -11.01 13.31
CA THR A 103 -17.25 -9.91 12.71
C THR A 103 -18.24 -8.86 12.20
N PRO A 104 -18.08 -7.57 12.55
CA PRO A 104 -18.95 -6.52 12.02
C PRO A 104 -18.79 -6.44 10.49
N LYS A 105 -19.88 -6.10 9.81
CA LYS A 105 -19.81 -5.78 8.38
C LYS A 105 -18.94 -4.54 8.20
N VAL A 106 -17.82 -4.71 7.53
CA VAL A 106 -16.96 -3.59 7.15
C VAL A 106 -17.50 -3.04 5.85
N HIS A 107 -18.14 -1.87 5.92
CA HIS A 107 -18.36 -1.10 4.70
C HIS A 107 -17.00 -0.67 4.18
N GLN A 108 -16.56 -1.28 3.10
CA GLN A 108 -15.44 -0.74 2.33
C GLN A 108 -16.01 0.41 1.50
N PRO A 109 -15.71 1.68 1.81
CA PRO A 109 -16.03 2.74 0.88
C PRO A 109 -15.31 2.42 -0.44
N LEU A 110 -15.98 2.70 -1.56
CA LEU A 110 -15.32 2.66 -2.86
C LEU A 110 -14.01 3.40 -2.73
N GLN A 111 -12.91 2.76 -3.09
CA GLN A 111 -11.60 3.41 -2.99
C GLN A 111 -11.62 4.59 -3.95
N ASN A 112 -11.54 5.80 -3.39
CA ASN A 112 -11.43 7.01 -4.19
C ASN A 112 -10.10 6.96 -4.93
N TYR A 113 -10.15 7.19 -6.23
CA TYR A 113 -8.99 7.35 -7.08
C TYR A 113 -9.13 8.68 -7.84
N LEU A 114 -8.04 9.25 -8.26
CA LEU A 114 -8.01 10.46 -9.07
C LEU A 114 -8.17 10.07 -10.55
N SER A 115 -8.94 10.82 -11.30
CA SER A 115 -8.95 10.75 -12.75
C SER A 115 -7.58 11.12 -13.34
N VAL A 116 -7.36 10.85 -14.64
CA VAL A 116 -6.11 11.21 -15.32
C VAL A 116 -5.86 12.71 -15.22
N ASP A 117 -6.90 13.54 -15.46
CA ASP A 117 -6.80 14.99 -15.41
C ASP A 117 -6.49 15.51 -14.01
N GLU A 118 -7.12 14.94 -12.98
CA GLU A 118 -6.83 15.29 -11.57
C GLU A 118 -5.40 14.88 -11.17
N VAL A 119 -4.88 13.75 -11.65
CA VAL A 119 -3.48 13.36 -11.41
C VAL A 119 -2.54 14.35 -12.12
N ILE A 120 -2.82 14.72 -13.36
CA ILE A 120 -2.04 15.72 -14.09
C ILE A 120 -2.06 17.05 -13.35
N HIS A 121 -3.23 17.49 -12.91
CA HIS A 121 -3.38 18.73 -12.13
C HIS A 121 -2.61 18.67 -10.81
N LEU A 122 -2.68 17.56 -10.07
CA LEU A 122 -1.91 17.33 -8.83
C LEU A 122 -0.40 17.43 -9.07
N LEU A 123 0.09 16.84 -10.16
CA LEU A 123 1.52 16.74 -10.47
C LEU A 123 2.05 18.02 -11.13
N GLU A 124 1.29 18.72 -11.94
CA GLU A 124 1.75 19.92 -12.65
C GLU A 124 1.50 21.22 -11.86
N GLY A 125 0.54 21.22 -10.94
CA GLY A 125 0.24 22.35 -10.08
C GLY A 125 1.31 22.68 -9.03
N HIS A 126 2.30 21.81 -8.83
CA HIS A 126 3.37 22.01 -7.83
C HIS A 126 4.71 22.35 -8.50
N ARG A 127 4.91 23.64 -8.76
CA ARG A 127 6.23 24.15 -9.16
C ARG A 127 6.88 24.83 -7.97
N SER A 128 7.68 24.08 -7.23
CA SER A 128 8.58 24.64 -6.20
C SER A 128 10.01 24.49 -6.65
N ASP A 129 10.79 25.55 -6.45
CA ASP A 129 12.22 25.55 -6.76
C ASP A 129 13.09 25.23 -5.55
N ASP A 130 12.50 25.04 -4.37
CA ASP A 130 13.22 24.55 -3.21
C ASP A 130 13.44 23.02 -3.30
N VAL A 131 14.49 22.55 -2.66
CA VAL A 131 14.91 21.14 -2.74
C VAL A 131 13.83 20.19 -2.18
N LEU A 132 13.01 20.62 -1.22
CA LEU A 132 11.95 19.81 -0.64
C LEU A 132 10.78 19.64 -1.62
N GLY A 133 10.39 20.69 -2.33
CA GLY A 133 9.36 20.63 -3.36
C GLY A 133 9.80 19.82 -4.57
N ILE A 134 11.07 19.97 -5.00
CA ILE A 134 11.66 19.17 -6.09
C ILE A 134 11.68 17.67 -5.68
N ARG A 135 12.05 17.36 -4.44
CA ARG A 135 11.99 16.00 -3.90
C ARG A 135 10.55 15.46 -3.92
N ASP A 136 9.60 16.24 -3.42
CA ASP A 136 8.21 15.82 -3.31
C ASP A 136 7.62 15.54 -4.69
N MET A 137 7.96 16.36 -5.69
CA MET A 137 7.59 16.09 -7.08
C MET A 137 8.16 14.76 -7.58
N ALA A 138 9.43 14.47 -7.31
CA ALA A 138 10.03 13.19 -7.69
C ALA A 138 9.35 12.00 -6.98
N ILE A 139 8.91 12.18 -5.74
CA ILE A 139 8.14 11.17 -4.99
C ILE A 139 6.78 10.90 -5.65
N TRP A 140 6.06 11.97 -6.04
CA TRP A 140 4.73 11.82 -6.65
C TRP A 140 4.80 11.24 -8.06
N GLU A 141 5.72 11.74 -8.89
CA GLU A 141 5.92 11.23 -10.24
C GLU A 141 6.36 9.76 -10.24
N LEU A 142 7.30 9.38 -9.38
CA LEU A 142 7.70 7.98 -9.27
C LEU A 142 6.61 7.12 -8.63
N GLY A 143 5.94 7.62 -7.59
CA GLY A 143 4.89 6.90 -6.88
C GLY A 143 3.70 6.56 -7.78
N TYR A 144 3.24 7.51 -8.59
CA TYR A 144 2.21 7.30 -9.59
C TYR A 144 2.76 6.57 -10.81
N GLY A 145 3.89 7.04 -11.37
CA GLY A 145 4.46 6.49 -12.60
C GLY A 145 4.89 5.03 -12.50
N ALA A 146 5.29 4.54 -11.32
CA ALA A 146 5.66 3.14 -11.10
C ALA A 146 4.64 2.37 -10.23
N GLY A 147 3.56 3.00 -9.82
CA GLY A 147 2.54 2.37 -8.97
C GLY A 147 3.08 1.77 -7.68
N LEU A 148 4.12 2.36 -7.07
CA LEU A 148 4.78 1.84 -5.88
C LEU A 148 3.91 1.99 -4.62
N ARG A 149 4.01 1.01 -3.70
CA ARG A 149 3.49 1.21 -2.35
C ARG A 149 4.31 2.28 -1.63
N VAL A 150 3.68 3.05 -0.75
CA VAL A 150 4.40 4.10 0.00
C VAL A 150 5.59 3.56 0.78
N SER A 151 5.50 2.35 1.32
CA SER A 151 6.60 1.68 2.03
C SER A 151 7.74 1.28 1.09
N GLU A 152 7.44 0.87 -0.12
CA GLU A 152 8.42 0.57 -1.17
C GLU A 152 9.13 1.86 -1.59
N LEU A 153 8.37 2.91 -1.87
CA LEU A 153 8.86 4.21 -2.30
C LEU A 153 9.86 4.82 -1.30
N VAL A 154 9.51 4.87 -0.01
CA VAL A 154 10.44 5.39 1.03
C VAL A 154 11.57 4.41 1.34
N GLY A 155 11.40 3.13 1.04
CA GLY A 155 12.42 2.10 1.22
C GLY A 155 13.51 2.09 0.15
N LEU A 156 13.33 2.80 -0.97
CA LEU A 156 14.29 2.82 -2.06
C LEU A 156 15.64 3.39 -1.65
N ASP A 157 16.69 2.74 -2.13
CA ASP A 157 18.07 3.19 -2.09
C ASP A 157 18.51 3.70 -3.46
N LEU A 158 19.56 4.54 -3.51
CA LEU A 158 20.15 5.02 -4.75
C LEU A 158 20.59 3.87 -5.68
N SER A 159 21.13 2.80 -5.10
CA SER A 159 21.60 1.61 -5.84
C SER A 159 20.46 0.78 -6.48
N GLN A 160 19.21 1.06 -6.12
CA GLN A 160 18.03 0.38 -6.64
C GLN A 160 17.36 1.14 -7.80
N LEU A 161 17.89 2.31 -8.16
CA LEU A 161 17.40 3.15 -9.24
C LEU A 161 18.32 3.01 -10.47
N ASP A 162 17.77 2.53 -11.57
CA ASP A 162 18.41 2.59 -12.87
C ASP A 162 17.82 3.75 -13.68
N GLN A 163 18.64 4.81 -13.86
CA GLN A 163 18.21 5.98 -14.61
C GLN A 163 18.36 5.82 -16.12
N LYS A 164 19.24 4.90 -16.56
CA LYS A 164 19.49 4.66 -17.97
C LYS A 164 18.31 3.92 -18.60
N ASP A 165 17.92 2.82 -17.97
CA ASP A 165 16.89 1.94 -18.49
C ASP A 165 15.52 2.19 -17.82
N ARG A 166 15.41 3.24 -16.98
CA ARG A 166 14.16 3.74 -16.37
C ARG A 166 13.38 2.69 -15.60
N TRP A 167 14.02 2.00 -14.68
CA TRP A 167 13.37 1.08 -13.76
C TRP A 167 13.86 1.25 -12.30
N VAL A 168 13.06 0.80 -11.38
CA VAL A 168 13.42 0.67 -9.96
C VAL A 168 13.29 -0.77 -9.51
N ARG A 169 14.25 -1.20 -8.70
CA ARG A 169 14.23 -2.49 -8.02
C ARG A 169 13.60 -2.31 -6.64
N THR A 170 12.52 -3.02 -6.35
CA THR A 170 11.82 -2.91 -5.09
C THR A 170 11.53 -4.27 -4.47
N PHE A 171 11.29 -4.29 -3.14
CA PHE A 171 11.01 -5.50 -2.40
C PHE A 171 9.56 -5.48 -1.92
N GLY A 172 8.80 -6.48 -2.36
CA GLY A 172 7.44 -6.73 -1.90
C GLY A 172 7.37 -7.47 -0.57
N LYS A 173 6.18 -7.92 -0.19
CA LYS A 173 5.95 -8.77 0.99
C LYS A 173 6.78 -10.07 0.88
N GLY A 174 7.38 -10.48 1.98
CA GLY A 174 8.27 -11.65 2.00
C GLY A 174 9.65 -11.40 1.36
N LYS A 175 10.07 -10.13 1.19
CA LYS A 175 11.33 -9.74 0.55
C LYS A 175 11.48 -10.23 -0.90
N LYS A 176 10.35 -10.48 -1.59
CA LYS A 176 10.38 -10.80 -3.01
C LYS A 176 10.77 -9.55 -3.79
N GLU A 177 11.85 -9.66 -4.55
CA GLU A 177 12.35 -8.62 -5.43
C GLU A 177 11.49 -8.53 -6.69
N ARG A 178 11.23 -7.29 -7.16
CA ARG A 178 10.66 -7.04 -8.47
C ARG A 178 11.24 -5.77 -9.06
N ILE A 179 11.28 -5.74 -10.38
CA ILE A 179 11.65 -4.58 -11.18
C ILE A 179 10.37 -3.92 -11.67
N VAL A 180 10.30 -2.59 -11.58
CA VAL A 180 9.15 -1.81 -12.01
C VAL A 180 9.64 -0.66 -12.88
N PRO A 181 9.15 -0.56 -14.14
CA PRO A 181 9.48 0.54 -15.03
C PRO A 181 8.83 1.85 -14.55
N TYR A 182 9.37 2.97 -15.01
CA TYR A 182 8.77 4.29 -14.81
C TYR A 182 8.98 5.18 -16.05
N GLY A 183 8.03 6.10 -16.27
CA GLY A 183 7.99 6.93 -17.46
C GLY A 183 8.96 8.12 -17.44
N GLU A 184 8.99 8.83 -18.57
CA GLU A 184 9.88 9.97 -18.79
C GLU A 184 9.66 11.12 -17.78
N LYS A 185 8.42 11.39 -17.37
CA LYS A 185 8.11 12.45 -16.37
C LYS A 185 8.75 12.15 -15.02
N ALA A 186 8.67 10.90 -14.56
CA ALA A 186 9.34 10.45 -13.34
C ALA A 186 10.87 10.55 -13.48
N GLN A 187 11.42 10.19 -14.65
CA GLN A 187 12.85 10.34 -14.95
C GLN A 187 13.31 11.80 -14.83
N GLN A 188 12.59 12.72 -15.43
CA GLN A 188 12.89 14.15 -15.37
C GLN A 188 12.85 14.68 -13.93
N ALA A 189 11.82 14.31 -13.17
CA ALA A 189 11.66 14.71 -11.78
C ALA A 189 12.77 14.14 -10.89
N LEU A 190 13.13 12.87 -11.08
CA LEU A 190 14.24 12.22 -10.35
C LEU A 190 15.57 12.86 -10.68
N THR A 191 15.86 13.16 -11.95
CA THR A 191 17.10 13.84 -12.37
C THR A 191 17.24 15.21 -11.71
N ARG A 192 16.16 16.01 -11.69
CA ARG A 192 16.15 17.31 -10.99
C ARG A 192 16.40 17.15 -9.48
N TYR A 193 15.76 16.17 -8.85
CA TYR A 193 15.95 15.92 -7.43
C TYR A 193 17.38 15.47 -7.11
N LEU A 194 17.91 14.50 -7.85
CA LEU A 194 19.24 13.95 -7.61
C LEU A 194 20.34 14.99 -7.77
N ALA A 195 20.19 15.94 -8.70
CA ALA A 195 21.12 17.06 -8.87
C ALA A 195 21.22 17.95 -7.61
N ARG A 196 20.12 18.05 -6.83
CA ARG A 196 20.05 18.90 -5.63
C ARG A 196 19.95 18.11 -4.32
N ARG A 197 19.91 16.78 -4.38
CA ARG A 197 19.76 15.92 -3.20
C ARG A 197 20.87 16.16 -2.16
N HIS A 198 22.07 16.53 -2.61
CA HIS A 198 23.21 16.83 -1.73
C HIS A 198 22.91 17.95 -0.72
N GLU A 199 21.99 18.89 -1.02
CA GLU A 199 21.55 19.94 -0.10
C GLU A 199 20.82 19.40 1.14
N LEU A 200 20.31 18.15 1.08
CA LEU A 200 19.65 17.47 2.18
C LEU A 200 20.56 16.45 2.88
N VAL A 201 21.79 16.25 2.39
CA VAL A 201 22.70 15.28 3.02
C VAL A 201 23.36 15.95 4.23
N ASP A 202 23.15 15.37 5.40
CA ASP A 202 23.77 15.79 6.66
C ASP A 202 24.65 14.63 7.17
N GLY A 203 25.94 14.69 6.86
CA GLY A 203 26.91 13.65 7.18
C GLY A 203 26.53 12.27 6.59
N ASP A 204 26.86 11.20 7.29
CA ASP A 204 26.62 9.81 6.84
C ASP A 204 25.24 9.26 7.25
N GLN A 205 24.29 10.12 7.62
CA GLN A 205 22.98 9.69 8.13
C GLN A 205 22.00 9.22 7.03
N SER A 206 22.34 9.44 5.75
CA SER A 206 21.46 9.10 4.62
C SER A 206 21.28 7.58 4.42
N GLY A 207 22.27 6.77 4.82
CA GLY A 207 22.25 5.31 4.69
C GLY A 207 21.96 4.83 3.27
N GLY A 208 22.35 5.60 2.23
CA GLY A 208 22.07 5.27 0.83
C GLY A 208 20.62 5.54 0.37
N ALA A 209 19.74 6.06 1.24
CA ALA A 209 18.32 6.27 0.91
C ALA A 209 18.14 7.21 -0.29
N LEU A 210 17.25 6.86 -1.22
CA LEU A 210 16.92 7.71 -2.36
C LEU A 210 16.29 9.02 -1.89
N PHE A 211 15.20 8.96 -1.09
CA PHE A 211 14.48 10.13 -0.62
C PHE A 211 14.84 10.48 0.83
N LEU A 212 15.26 11.73 1.03
CA LEU A 212 15.71 12.24 2.33
C LEU A 212 14.68 13.19 2.96
N SER A 213 14.61 13.15 4.27
CA SER A 213 13.93 14.16 5.08
C SER A 213 14.78 15.45 5.17
N VAL A 214 14.20 16.52 5.73
CA VAL A 214 14.91 17.76 6.04
C VAL A 214 16.12 17.57 6.98
N ARG A 215 16.18 16.43 7.70
CA ARG A 215 17.25 16.07 8.63
C ARG A 215 18.29 15.12 8.01
N GLY A 216 18.34 15.00 6.69
CA GLY A 216 19.27 14.10 5.98
C GLY A 216 19.01 12.60 6.15
N LYS A 217 17.98 12.20 6.91
CA LYS A 217 17.63 10.79 7.14
C LYS A 217 16.62 10.31 6.10
N ARG A 218 16.51 8.98 5.92
CA ARG A 218 15.47 8.36 5.11
C ARG A 218 14.09 8.93 5.43
N LEU A 219 13.34 9.28 4.39
CA LEU A 219 11.99 9.82 4.53
C LEU A 219 11.04 8.76 5.10
N SER A 220 10.12 9.16 5.97
CA SER A 220 9.13 8.25 6.56
C SER A 220 7.85 8.17 5.74
N THR A 221 7.12 7.04 5.85
CA THR A 221 5.78 6.90 5.24
C THR A 221 4.77 7.91 5.80
N ARG A 222 4.97 8.36 7.04
CA ARG A 222 4.13 9.40 7.68
C ARG A 222 4.34 10.75 6.99
N ASP A 223 5.60 11.11 6.71
CA ASP A 223 5.91 12.35 6.01
C ASP A 223 5.33 12.36 4.60
N VAL A 224 5.47 11.26 3.85
CA VAL A 224 4.87 11.14 2.51
C VAL A 224 3.36 11.32 2.57
N ARG A 225 2.66 10.68 3.53
CA ARG A 225 1.21 10.85 3.69
C ARG A 225 0.80 12.28 4.04
N ARG A 226 1.56 12.93 4.90
CA ARG A 226 1.31 14.34 5.26
C ARG A 226 1.48 15.24 4.05
N ARG A 227 2.57 15.08 3.31
CA ARG A 227 2.87 15.93 2.15
C ARG A 227 1.92 15.73 0.98
N ILE A 228 1.47 14.51 0.70
CA ILE A 228 0.45 14.33 -0.33
C ILE A 228 -0.86 15.02 0.05
N LYS A 229 -1.26 14.95 1.33
CA LYS A 229 -2.44 15.64 1.81
C LYS A 229 -2.32 17.17 1.66
N GLU A 230 -1.17 17.75 2.00
CA GLU A 230 -0.86 19.18 1.79
C GLU A 230 -0.97 19.53 0.31
N GLN A 231 -0.47 18.69 -0.58
CA GLN A 231 -0.52 18.90 -2.03
C GLN A 231 -1.96 18.82 -2.58
N LEU A 232 -2.75 17.84 -2.13
CA LEU A 232 -4.16 17.73 -2.50
C LEU A 232 -4.98 18.96 -2.08
N ILE A 233 -4.72 19.47 -0.87
CA ILE A 233 -5.34 20.72 -0.39
C ILE A 233 -4.99 21.90 -1.31
N ARG A 234 -3.72 22.06 -1.68
CA ARG A 234 -3.26 23.13 -2.59
C ARG A 234 -3.86 23.04 -3.98
N ALA A 235 -4.05 21.81 -4.46
CA ALA A 235 -4.67 21.54 -5.76
C ALA A 235 -6.21 21.60 -5.73
N GLY A 236 -6.85 21.80 -4.57
CA GLY A 236 -8.31 21.79 -4.45
C GLY A 236 -8.94 20.42 -4.72
N LEU A 237 -8.18 19.34 -4.55
CA LEU A 237 -8.62 17.97 -4.80
C LEU A 237 -9.07 17.26 -3.52
N ASP A 238 -9.73 16.11 -3.69
CA ASP A 238 -10.21 15.29 -2.56
C ASP A 238 -9.08 14.88 -1.63
N THR A 239 -9.11 15.38 -0.40
CA THR A 239 -8.10 15.11 0.64
C THR A 239 -8.20 13.73 1.27
N SER A 240 -9.21 12.94 0.92
CA SER A 240 -9.34 11.53 1.33
C SER A 240 -8.38 10.62 0.56
N ILE A 241 -7.86 11.08 -0.56
CA ILE A 241 -6.87 10.37 -1.37
C ILE A 241 -5.58 10.17 -0.57
N THR A 242 -5.10 8.95 -0.60
CA THR A 242 -3.86 8.53 0.08
C THR A 242 -2.84 8.07 -0.95
N PRO A 243 -1.57 7.82 -0.58
CA PRO A 243 -0.62 7.17 -1.48
C PRO A 243 -1.12 5.82 -2.04
N HIS A 244 -2.02 5.14 -1.32
CA HIS A 244 -2.68 3.93 -1.83
C HIS A 244 -3.72 4.26 -2.92
N GLY A 245 -4.45 5.36 -2.76
CA GLY A 245 -5.34 5.89 -3.79
C GLY A 245 -4.60 6.26 -5.07
N LEU A 246 -3.42 6.89 -4.98
CA LEU A 246 -2.57 7.16 -6.16
C LEU A 246 -2.15 5.89 -6.89
N ARG A 247 -1.77 4.86 -6.15
CA ARG A 247 -1.45 3.54 -6.74
C ARG A 247 -2.70 2.90 -7.35
N HIS A 248 -3.88 3.11 -6.77
CA HIS A 248 -5.14 2.64 -7.34
C HIS A 248 -5.47 3.39 -8.64
N SER A 249 -5.27 4.72 -8.67
CA SER A 249 -5.37 5.51 -9.91
C SER A 249 -4.45 4.96 -11.00
N PHE A 250 -3.18 4.66 -10.69
CA PHE A 250 -2.27 4.01 -11.63
C PHE A 250 -2.84 2.72 -12.21
N ALA A 251 -3.32 1.81 -11.35
CA ALA A 251 -3.86 0.53 -11.79
C ALA A 251 -5.12 0.69 -12.67
N THR A 252 -6.02 1.59 -12.28
CA THR A 252 -7.26 1.88 -13.01
C THR A 252 -6.95 2.50 -14.37
N HIS A 253 -6.04 3.48 -14.43
CA HIS A 253 -5.70 4.14 -15.69
C HIS A 253 -5.03 3.20 -16.69
N LEU A 254 -4.16 2.28 -16.22
CA LEU A 254 -3.61 1.25 -17.09
C LEU A 254 -4.70 0.31 -17.64
N LEU A 255 -5.65 -0.08 -16.79
CA LEU A 255 -6.76 -0.95 -17.20
C LEU A 255 -7.67 -0.24 -18.21
N ASP A 256 -8.03 1.02 -17.97
CA ASP A 256 -8.87 1.84 -18.84
C ASP A 256 -8.18 2.11 -20.19
N SER A 257 -6.86 2.14 -20.22
CA SER A 257 -6.04 2.27 -21.45
C SER A 257 -5.84 0.94 -22.18
N GLY A 258 -6.43 -0.16 -21.70
CA GLY A 258 -6.42 -1.45 -22.40
C GLY A 258 -5.24 -2.37 -22.03
N ALA A 259 -4.46 -2.06 -20.99
CA ALA A 259 -3.46 -2.99 -20.52
C ALA A 259 -4.10 -4.28 -19.98
N ASP A 260 -3.49 -5.41 -20.26
CA ASP A 260 -3.99 -6.69 -19.77
C ASP A 260 -3.85 -6.80 -18.25
N LEU A 261 -4.83 -7.44 -17.62
CA LEU A 261 -4.90 -7.56 -16.16
C LEU A 261 -3.65 -8.27 -15.57
N ARG A 262 -3.06 -9.20 -16.32
CA ARG A 262 -1.88 -9.94 -15.88
C ARG A 262 -0.64 -9.05 -15.87
N GLY A 263 -0.43 -8.23 -16.89
CA GLY A 263 0.65 -7.23 -16.94
C GLY A 263 0.53 -6.24 -15.79
N ILE A 264 -0.69 -5.74 -15.50
CA ILE A 264 -0.95 -4.87 -14.35
C ILE A 264 -0.63 -5.57 -13.02
N GLN A 265 -1.02 -6.83 -12.84
CA GLN A 265 -0.71 -7.61 -11.63
C GLN A 265 0.80 -7.83 -11.44
N GLU A 266 1.54 -8.07 -12.53
CA GLU A 266 3.00 -8.21 -12.50
C GLU A 266 3.67 -6.88 -12.09
N LEU A 267 3.28 -5.75 -12.69
CA LEU A 267 3.75 -4.41 -12.32
C LEU A 267 3.47 -4.09 -10.85
N LEU A 268 2.28 -4.43 -10.37
CA LEU A 268 1.88 -4.17 -9.00
C LEU A 268 2.45 -5.17 -7.98
N GLY A 269 2.92 -6.35 -8.39
CA GLY A 269 3.44 -7.39 -7.51
C GLY A 269 2.35 -7.98 -6.60
N HIS A 270 1.26 -8.49 -7.18
CA HIS A 270 0.21 -9.23 -6.46
C HIS A 270 0.64 -10.66 -6.15
N GLU A 271 0.38 -11.14 -4.91
CA GLU A 271 0.91 -12.41 -4.35
C GLU A 271 0.40 -13.70 -5.00
N ASN A 272 -0.63 -13.67 -5.83
CA ASN A 272 -1.33 -14.88 -6.29
C ASN A 272 -0.72 -15.56 -7.53
N LEU A 273 0.37 -15.05 -8.07
CA LEU A 273 1.12 -15.73 -9.12
C LEU A 273 2.44 -16.22 -8.54
N SER A 274 2.49 -17.51 -8.24
CA SER A 274 3.67 -18.23 -7.78
C SER A 274 4.68 -18.35 -8.92
N THR A 275 5.49 -17.34 -9.14
CA THR A 275 6.69 -17.51 -9.94
C THR A 275 7.78 -16.61 -9.39
N THR A 276 8.79 -17.23 -8.81
CA THR A 276 10.13 -16.70 -8.70
C THR A 276 10.71 -16.69 -10.13
N GLN A 277 10.12 -15.89 -11.02
CA GLN A 277 10.73 -15.64 -12.32
C GLN A 277 11.94 -14.74 -12.04
N ARG A 278 13.12 -15.23 -12.37
CA ARG A 278 14.29 -14.37 -12.57
C ARG A 278 13.91 -13.40 -13.68
N TYR A 279 13.85 -12.12 -13.37
CA TYR A 279 13.63 -11.09 -14.38
C TYR A 279 14.82 -11.15 -15.35
N THR A 280 14.56 -11.62 -16.56
CA THR A 280 15.49 -11.56 -17.69
C THR A 280 15.29 -10.22 -18.39
N HIS A 281 16.26 -9.78 -19.20
CA HIS A 281 16.11 -8.57 -20.02
C HIS A 281 14.82 -8.62 -20.86
N VAL A 282 14.48 -9.76 -21.43
CA VAL A 282 13.26 -9.97 -22.23
C VAL A 282 11.97 -9.71 -21.42
N SER A 283 11.96 -10.03 -20.11
CA SER A 283 10.79 -9.77 -19.28
C SER A 283 10.69 -8.29 -18.86
N ILE A 284 11.81 -7.58 -18.78
CA ILE A 284 11.83 -6.13 -18.52
C ILE A 284 11.33 -5.37 -19.76
N ASP A 285 11.83 -5.71 -20.95
CA ASP A 285 11.39 -5.09 -22.21
C ASP A 285 9.88 -5.23 -22.39
N ARG A 286 9.33 -6.41 -22.13
CA ARG A 286 7.88 -6.64 -22.18
C ARG A 286 7.10 -5.81 -21.16
N LEU A 287 7.60 -5.65 -19.95
CA LEU A 287 6.97 -4.78 -18.93
C LEU A 287 7.01 -3.32 -19.36
N MET A 288 8.10 -2.88 -19.99
CA MET A 288 8.22 -1.54 -20.57
C MET A 288 7.23 -1.34 -21.72
N GLU A 289 7.08 -2.31 -22.63
CA GLU A 289 6.10 -2.24 -23.73
C GLU A 289 4.67 -2.07 -23.20
N VAL A 290 4.26 -2.88 -22.22
CA VAL A 290 2.93 -2.78 -21.57
C VAL A 290 2.76 -1.41 -20.90
N TYR A 291 3.79 -0.93 -20.24
CA TYR A 291 3.79 0.37 -19.59
C TYR A 291 3.68 1.50 -20.60
N ASP A 292 4.54 1.51 -21.62
CA ASP A 292 4.61 2.57 -22.62
C ASP A 292 3.33 2.62 -23.47
N ALA A 293 2.68 1.48 -23.73
CA ALA A 293 1.43 1.42 -24.46
C ALA A 293 0.22 1.97 -23.70
N ALA A 294 0.22 1.86 -22.35
CA ALA A 294 -0.98 2.09 -21.56
C ALA A 294 -0.88 3.23 -20.53
N HIS A 295 0.34 3.60 -20.09
CA HIS A 295 0.45 4.59 -19.00
C HIS A 295 0.32 6.04 -19.51
N PRO A 296 -0.59 6.87 -18.94
CA PRO A 296 -0.86 8.24 -19.43
C PRO A 296 0.35 9.18 -19.44
N ARG A 297 1.38 8.88 -18.63
CA ARG A 297 2.61 9.69 -18.54
C ARG A 297 3.86 8.95 -19.00
N ALA A 298 3.70 7.91 -19.84
CA ALA A 298 4.84 7.15 -20.39
C ALA A 298 5.69 8.01 -21.32
N HIS A 299 5.03 8.72 -22.24
CA HIS A 299 5.68 9.52 -23.28
C HIS A 299 5.52 11.03 -23.04
N ARG A 300 6.39 11.79 -23.67
CA ARG A 300 6.29 13.24 -23.74
C ARG A 300 5.08 13.59 -24.62
N THR A 301 4.05 14.23 -24.07
CA THR A 301 3.01 14.86 -24.87
C THR A 301 3.65 16.04 -25.62
N THR A 302 4.16 15.80 -26.80
CA THR A 302 4.29 16.84 -27.82
C THR A 302 2.86 17.22 -28.17
N GLY A 303 2.47 18.46 -27.85
CA GLY A 303 1.16 18.97 -28.14
C GLY A 303 0.82 18.76 -29.63
N GLN A 304 -0.09 17.87 -29.88
CA GLN A 304 -0.94 17.79 -31.05
C GLN A 304 -2.19 17.00 -30.69
N ASP A 305 -3.26 17.66 -30.88
CA ASP A 305 -4.65 17.28 -30.75
C ASP A 305 -4.93 15.81 -31.06
N SER A 306 -5.41 15.09 -30.06
CA SER A 306 -6.19 13.87 -30.30
C SER A 306 -7.67 14.27 -30.24
N GLU A 307 -8.28 14.43 -31.41
CA GLU A 307 -9.73 14.45 -31.55
C GLU A 307 -10.36 13.26 -30.82
N PRO A 308 -11.49 13.47 -30.14
CA PRO A 308 -12.19 12.39 -29.45
C PRO A 308 -12.70 11.39 -30.49
N LYS A 309 -12.22 10.14 -30.44
CA LYS A 309 -12.80 9.03 -31.22
C LYS A 309 -14.28 8.91 -30.83
N GLU A 310 -15.17 9.32 -31.74
CA GLU A 310 -16.61 9.12 -31.65
C GLU A 310 -16.93 7.66 -31.28
N ARG A 311 -17.70 7.52 -30.23
CA ARG A 311 -18.31 6.24 -29.87
C ARG A 311 -19.23 5.81 -31.00
N ARG A 312 -18.87 4.80 -31.76
CA ARG A 312 -19.79 4.09 -32.64
C ARG A 312 -20.92 3.51 -31.80
N ARG A 313 -22.08 4.20 -31.83
CA ARG A 313 -23.33 3.67 -31.32
C ARG A 313 -23.70 2.48 -32.21
N PHE A 314 -23.76 1.29 -31.65
CA PHE A 314 -24.44 0.18 -32.27
C PHE A 314 -25.95 0.53 -32.29
N SER A 315 -26.47 0.93 -33.46
CA SER A 315 -27.89 1.00 -33.72
C SER A 315 -28.38 -0.43 -34.02
N THR A 316 -29.03 -1.03 -33.08
CA THR A 316 -29.89 -2.19 -33.33
C THR A 316 -31.23 -1.68 -33.83
N SER A 317 -31.46 -1.77 -35.13
CA SER A 317 -32.79 -1.68 -35.71
C SER A 317 -33.52 -3.00 -35.54
N PRO A 318 -34.74 -3.04 -35.04
CA PRO A 318 -35.54 -4.25 -35.07
C PRO A 318 -36.15 -4.41 -36.45
N THR A 319 -35.82 -5.48 -37.13
CA THR A 319 -36.57 -5.98 -38.31
C THR A 319 -37.84 -6.66 -37.80
N ASN A 320 -38.94 -6.09 -38.19
CA ASN A 320 -40.27 -6.67 -38.05
C ASN A 320 -40.50 -7.67 -39.20
N PRO A 321 -41.01 -8.89 -38.99
CA PRO A 321 -41.48 -9.74 -40.06
C PRO A 321 -42.98 -9.66 -40.15
N GLU A 322 -43.50 -9.07 -41.22
CA GLU A 322 -44.82 -9.34 -41.78
C GLU A 322 -44.64 -9.67 -43.27
N GLU A 323 -44.82 -10.89 -43.63
CA GLU A 323 -45.72 -11.54 -44.58
C GLU A 323 -45.30 -13.00 -44.82
#